data_5a9bb0dca2e103b69a06cc8b87833a54
#
_entry.id   5a9bb0dca2e103b69a06cc8b87833a54
#
_cell.length_a   1.000
_cell.length_b   1.000
_cell.length_c   1.000
_cell.angle_alpha   90.00
_cell.angle_beta   90.00
_cell.angle_gamma   90.00
#
_symmetry.space_group_name_H-M   'P 1'
#
loop_
_entity.id
_entity.type
_entity.pdbx_description
1 polymer ?
#
loop_
_entity_poly.entity_id
_entity_poly.type
_entity_poly.pdbx_seq_one_letter_code
_entity_poly.pdbx_strand_id
1 'polypeptide(L)'
;MMRSLLAVALAAPLFAAAQDLPQPSPKGKVEQVVGLTNVSFEYSRPSAKGRVVFGELVPFSKLWRLGANANTIFGFDGAVVIEGNKVEAAKYSLFVTPEQGAWVFHLNKNTELWGTDGYEASQDVAVWKAAADGSDYTETLTISFDEVKDDKARVEVRWEKTRASFVIEADATEKAMANIKEAMAKPEVKAGSYNRCAQYYR
;
A
#
# COMPACT_ATOMS: atom_id res chain seq x y z
N MET A 1 19.06 -72.35 15.95
CA MET A 1 18.87 -71.02 16.54
C MET A 1 19.11 -69.95 15.46
N MET A 2 18.07 -69.49 14.83
CA MET A 2 18.10 -68.40 13.76
C MET A 2 17.84 -67.07 14.41
N ARG A 3 18.82 -66.16 14.41
CA ARG A 3 18.67 -64.78 14.88
C ARG A 3 18.20 -63.91 13.71
N SER A 4 16.94 -63.49 13.76
CA SER A 4 16.39 -62.51 12.84
C SER A 4 16.92 -61.11 13.21
N LEU A 5 17.66 -60.47 12.31
CA LEU A 5 18.06 -59.10 12.40
C LEU A 5 16.92 -58.22 11.85
N LEU A 6 16.30 -57.44 12.72
CA LEU A 6 15.29 -56.46 12.37
C LEU A 6 16.03 -55.19 11.93
N ALA A 7 16.00 -54.86 10.63
CA ALA A 7 16.52 -53.60 10.11
C ALA A 7 15.46 -52.51 10.30
N VAL A 8 15.71 -51.54 11.20
CA VAL A 8 14.91 -50.35 11.37
C VAL A 8 15.37 -49.33 10.31
N ALA A 9 14.56 -49.13 9.28
CA ALA A 9 14.78 -48.08 8.30
C ALA A 9 14.39 -46.73 8.91
N LEU A 10 15.39 -45.89 9.18
CA LEU A 10 15.20 -44.51 9.65
C LEU A 10 14.78 -43.64 8.43
N ALA A 11 13.48 -43.32 8.30
CA ALA A 11 12.98 -42.39 7.31
C ALA A 11 13.33 -40.98 7.77
N ALA A 12 14.38 -40.39 7.19
CA ALA A 12 14.70 -38.98 7.38
C ALA A 12 13.63 -38.09 6.65
N PRO A 13 13.05 -37.07 7.28
CA PRO A 13 12.14 -36.16 6.60
C PRO A 13 12.95 -35.37 5.55
N LEU A 14 12.59 -35.56 4.29
CA LEU A 14 13.01 -34.68 3.19
C LEU A 14 12.35 -33.28 3.41
N PHE A 15 13.07 -32.37 4.02
CA PHE A 15 12.71 -30.96 3.93
C PHE A 15 12.92 -30.51 2.47
N ALA A 16 11.84 -30.42 1.70
CA ALA A 16 11.87 -29.79 0.42
C ALA A 16 12.14 -28.28 0.68
N ALA A 17 13.39 -27.85 0.49
CA ALA A 17 13.72 -26.43 0.45
C ALA A 17 12.91 -25.83 -0.69
N ALA A 18 11.97 -24.93 -0.37
CA ALA A 18 11.24 -24.17 -1.37
C ALA A 18 12.29 -23.38 -2.18
N GLN A 19 12.39 -23.63 -3.48
CA GLN A 19 13.30 -22.91 -4.35
C GLN A 19 12.77 -21.49 -4.52
N ASP A 20 13.59 -20.49 -4.17
CA ASP A 20 13.31 -19.08 -4.47
C ASP A 20 13.46 -18.83 -5.97
N LEU A 21 12.35 -18.91 -6.69
CA LEU A 21 12.29 -18.63 -8.12
C LEU A 21 11.75 -17.21 -8.34
N PRO A 22 12.23 -16.51 -9.39
CA PRO A 22 11.69 -15.21 -9.78
C PRO A 22 10.18 -15.28 -10.00
N GLN A 23 9.43 -14.41 -9.32
CA GLN A 23 7.97 -14.37 -9.42
C GLN A 23 7.55 -13.60 -10.68
N PRO A 24 6.53 -14.07 -11.45
CA PRO A 24 6.01 -13.36 -12.61
C PRO A 24 5.45 -11.96 -12.29
N SER A 25 5.05 -11.74 -11.05
CA SER A 25 4.58 -10.46 -10.51
C SER A 25 5.34 -10.20 -9.20
N PRO A 26 6.56 -9.64 -9.28
CA PRO A 26 7.40 -9.44 -8.10
C PRO A 26 6.74 -8.47 -7.11
N LYS A 27 7.05 -8.63 -5.84
CA LYS A 27 6.63 -7.69 -4.80
C LYS A 27 7.36 -6.37 -4.98
N GLY A 28 6.65 -5.27 -4.77
CA GLY A 28 7.18 -3.92 -4.72
C GLY A 28 6.69 -3.22 -3.47
N LYS A 29 7.46 -2.23 -3.03
CA LYS A 29 7.11 -1.32 -1.95
C LYS A 29 7.42 0.10 -2.39
N VAL A 30 6.53 1.03 -2.07
CA VAL A 30 6.75 2.45 -2.20
C VAL A 30 6.36 3.12 -0.88
N GLU A 31 7.17 4.07 -0.45
CA GLU A 31 6.97 4.81 0.80
C GLU A 31 7.19 6.30 0.56
N GLN A 32 6.41 7.12 1.27
CA GLN A 32 6.51 8.57 1.27
C GLN A 32 6.15 9.12 2.65
N VAL A 33 6.89 10.10 3.12
CA VAL A 33 6.50 10.90 4.28
C VAL A 33 5.58 12.02 3.77
N VAL A 34 4.37 12.08 4.32
CA VAL A 34 3.37 13.13 4.07
C VAL A 34 3.15 13.85 5.39
N GLY A 35 3.45 15.14 5.45
CA GLY A 35 3.55 15.83 6.73
C GLY A 35 4.59 15.18 7.65
N LEU A 36 4.15 14.56 8.72
CA LEU A 36 4.97 13.76 9.64
C LEU A 36 4.51 12.29 9.74
N THR A 37 3.79 11.81 8.72
CA THR A 37 3.24 10.45 8.66
C THR A 37 3.92 9.67 7.55
N ASN A 38 4.43 8.46 7.88
CA ASN A 38 4.93 7.53 6.87
C ASN A 38 3.75 6.82 6.22
N VAL A 39 3.66 6.93 4.92
CA VAL A 39 2.62 6.31 4.07
C VAL A 39 3.28 5.31 3.15
N SER A 40 2.75 4.08 3.04
CA SER A 40 3.38 3.03 2.25
C SER A 40 2.37 2.16 1.51
N PHE A 41 2.79 1.66 0.35
CA PHE A 41 2.11 0.58 -0.37
C PHE A 41 3.05 -0.61 -0.51
N GLU A 42 2.54 -1.81 -0.20
CA GLU A 42 3.19 -3.09 -0.47
C GLU A 42 2.28 -3.89 -1.42
N TYR A 43 2.76 -4.26 -2.59
CA TYR A 43 1.92 -4.87 -3.63
C TYR A 43 2.72 -5.76 -4.57
N SER A 44 2.05 -6.69 -5.27
CA SER A 44 2.66 -7.43 -6.36
C SER A 44 2.42 -6.72 -7.67
N ARG A 45 3.46 -6.61 -8.50
CA ARG A 45 3.52 -5.80 -9.71
C ARG A 45 3.41 -6.65 -10.98
N PRO A 46 2.20 -6.94 -11.48
CA PRO A 46 2.02 -7.64 -12.75
C PRO A 46 2.43 -6.75 -13.92
N SER A 47 2.94 -7.38 -15.00
CA SER A 47 3.20 -6.73 -16.28
C SER A 47 2.08 -7.03 -17.27
N ALA A 48 1.79 -6.09 -18.17
CA ALA A 48 0.75 -6.20 -19.18
C ALA A 48 1.08 -7.30 -20.21
N LYS A 49 2.33 -7.40 -20.64
CA LYS A 49 2.81 -8.40 -21.62
C LYS A 49 1.98 -8.42 -22.89
N GLY A 50 1.67 -7.23 -23.42
CA GLY A 50 0.87 -7.05 -24.63
C GLY A 50 -0.61 -7.38 -24.51
N ARG A 51 -1.12 -7.67 -23.30
CA ARG A 51 -2.55 -7.93 -23.07
C ARG A 51 -3.31 -6.61 -22.88
N VAL A 52 -4.58 -6.61 -23.25
CA VAL A 52 -5.52 -5.58 -22.82
C VAL A 52 -5.80 -5.78 -21.34
N VAL A 53 -5.47 -4.77 -20.52
CA VAL A 53 -5.59 -4.89 -19.07
C VAL A 53 -7.02 -4.61 -18.62
N PHE A 54 -7.48 -3.37 -18.79
CA PHE A 54 -8.80 -2.98 -18.29
C PHE A 54 -9.91 -3.33 -19.28
N GLY A 55 -10.91 -4.06 -18.78
CA GLY A 55 -11.99 -4.64 -19.59
C GLY A 55 -11.78 -6.12 -19.94
N GLU A 56 -10.53 -6.61 -19.95
CA GLU A 56 -10.21 -8.02 -20.19
C GLU A 56 -9.53 -8.69 -18.99
N LEU A 57 -8.23 -8.44 -18.76
CA LEU A 57 -7.48 -9.04 -17.65
C LEU A 57 -8.04 -8.61 -16.29
N VAL A 58 -8.43 -7.36 -16.18
CA VAL A 58 -9.13 -6.76 -15.04
C VAL A 58 -10.49 -6.27 -15.55
N PRO A 59 -11.56 -7.07 -15.43
CA PRO A 59 -12.88 -6.71 -15.95
C PRO A 59 -13.44 -5.47 -15.25
N PHE A 60 -14.16 -4.64 -16.01
CA PHE A 60 -14.91 -3.52 -15.43
C PHE A 60 -16.01 -4.03 -14.49
N SER A 61 -16.39 -3.22 -13.51
CA SER A 61 -17.43 -3.51 -12.51
C SER A 61 -17.15 -4.77 -11.67
N LYS A 62 -15.89 -5.21 -11.61
CA LYS A 62 -15.46 -6.32 -10.76
C LYS A 62 -14.40 -5.84 -9.76
N LEU A 63 -14.56 -6.30 -8.53
CA LEU A 63 -13.57 -6.02 -7.48
C LEU A 63 -12.21 -6.62 -7.86
N TRP A 64 -11.15 -5.83 -7.72
CA TRP A 64 -9.77 -6.21 -7.98
C TRP A 64 -8.87 -5.82 -6.81
N ARG A 65 -7.94 -6.71 -6.43
CA ARG A 65 -6.98 -6.51 -5.32
C ARG A 65 -5.88 -5.51 -5.59
N LEU A 66 -6.00 -4.70 -6.65
CA LEU A 66 -5.01 -3.69 -7.08
C LEU A 66 -3.59 -4.26 -7.25
N GLY A 67 -3.48 -5.45 -7.82
CA GLY A 67 -2.21 -6.15 -8.01
C GLY A 67 -2.39 -7.59 -8.41
N ALA A 68 -1.45 -8.44 -8.00
CA ALA A 68 -1.44 -9.88 -8.21
C ALA A 68 -1.12 -10.59 -6.89
N ASN A 69 -1.35 -11.92 -6.81
CA ASN A 69 -1.10 -12.74 -5.62
C ASN A 69 -1.90 -12.25 -4.41
N ALA A 70 -1.23 -11.93 -3.29
CA ALA A 70 -1.88 -11.30 -2.14
C ALA A 70 -2.44 -9.89 -2.49
N ASN A 71 -3.37 -9.43 -1.69
CA ASN A 71 -3.94 -8.08 -1.78
C ASN A 71 -2.88 -6.98 -1.59
N THR A 72 -3.12 -5.82 -2.16
CA THR A 72 -2.28 -4.63 -1.95
C THR A 72 -2.52 -4.09 -0.56
N ILE A 73 -1.44 -3.88 0.19
CA ILE A 73 -1.48 -3.28 1.52
C ILE A 73 -1.16 -1.80 1.42
N PHE A 74 -2.03 -0.98 1.97
CA PHE A 74 -1.88 0.45 2.15
C PHE A 74 -1.78 0.75 3.64
N GLY A 75 -0.63 1.25 4.09
CA GLY A 75 -0.33 1.48 5.50
C GLY A 75 0.12 2.90 5.79
N PHE A 76 -0.22 3.40 6.98
CA PHE A 76 0.24 4.69 7.49
C PHE A 76 0.34 4.66 9.02
N ASP A 77 1.34 5.38 9.57
CA ASP A 77 1.67 5.41 11.00
C ASP A 77 1.05 6.60 11.76
N GLY A 78 0.25 7.40 11.09
CA GLY A 78 -0.56 8.50 11.64
C GLY A 78 -1.94 8.50 11.01
N ALA A 79 -2.93 9.15 11.62
CA ALA A 79 -4.24 9.34 11.02
C ALA A 79 -4.13 10.18 9.73
N VAL A 80 -4.94 9.83 8.73
CA VAL A 80 -4.94 10.50 7.42
C VAL A 80 -6.35 10.84 6.97
N VAL A 81 -6.44 11.72 5.99
CA VAL A 81 -7.67 11.98 5.24
C VAL A 81 -7.43 11.56 3.78
N ILE A 82 -8.27 10.68 3.24
CA ILE A 82 -8.21 10.21 1.86
C ILE A 82 -9.50 10.61 1.17
N GLU A 83 -9.42 11.51 0.19
CA GLU A 83 -10.61 12.04 -0.50
C GLU A 83 -11.76 12.41 0.47
N GLY A 84 -11.42 13.13 1.56
CA GLY A 84 -12.37 13.55 2.59
C GLY A 84 -12.73 12.51 3.66
N ASN A 85 -12.31 11.25 3.51
CA ASN A 85 -12.55 10.21 4.51
C ASN A 85 -11.42 10.20 5.55
N LYS A 86 -11.76 10.40 6.83
CA LYS A 86 -10.81 10.25 7.94
C LYS A 86 -10.56 8.77 8.21
N VAL A 87 -9.29 8.40 8.30
CA VAL A 87 -8.86 7.02 8.52
C VAL A 87 -7.77 6.98 9.58
N GLU A 88 -7.92 6.08 10.56
CA GLU A 88 -6.96 5.89 11.64
C GLU A 88 -5.69 5.18 11.17
N ALA A 89 -4.59 5.39 11.91
CA ALA A 89 -3.30 4.76 11.65
C ALA A 89 -3.38 3.23 11.75
N ALA A 90 -3.16 2.54 10.63
CA ALA A 90 -3.09 1.08 10.55
C ALA A 90 -2.56 0.65 9.16
N LYS A 91 -2.55 -0.66 8.94
CA LYS A 91 -2.45 -1.29 7.62
C LYS A 91 -3.83 -1.74 7.18
N TYR A 92 -4.13 -1.53 5.93
CA TYR A 92 -5.39 -1.87 5.29
C TYR A 92 -5.13 -2.57 3.96
N SER A 93 -6.08 -3.36 3.49
CA SER A 93 -6.10 -3.81 2.12
C SER A 93 -6.75 -2.76 1.22
N LEU A 94 -6.13 -2.47 0.10
CA LEU A 94 -6.68 -1.58 -0.90
C LEU A 94 -7.20 -2.40 -2.09
N PHE A 95 -8.51 -2.36 -2.27
CA PHE A 95 -9.19 -2.94 -3.43
C PHE A 95 -9.72 -1.84 -4.34
N VAL A 96 -10.01 -2.20 -5.57
CA VAL A 96 -10.55 -1.29 -6.58
C VAL A 96 -11.62 -2.00 -7.39
N THR A 97 -12.71 -1.30 -7.68
CA THR A 97 -13.65 -1.66 -8.74
C THR A 97 -13.45 -0.71 -9.91
N PRO A 98 -12.75 -1.11 -10.98
CA PRO A 98 -12.55 -0.27 -12.14
C PRO A 98 -13.86 -0.08 -12.91
N GLU A 99 -14.13 1.17 -13.29
CA GLU A 99 -15.20 1.55 -14.21
C GLU A 99 -14.62 2.34 -15.37
N GLN A 100 -15.38 2.50 -16.45
CA GLN A 100 -14.96 3.37 -17.55
C GLN A 100 -14.92 4.83 -17.08
N GLY A 101 -13.72 5.45 -17.14
CA GLY A 101 -13.51 6.85 -16.74
C GLY A 101 -13.45 7.09 -15.24
N ALA A 102 -13.64 6.08 -14.39
CA ALA A 102 -13.51 6.24 -12.95
C ALA A 102 -13.24 4.90 -12.25
N TRP A 103 -12.58 4.94 -11.09
CA TRP A 103 -12.35 3.78 -10.24
C TRP A 103 -12.96 4.02 -8.86
N VAL A 104 -13.56 2.97 -8.28
CA VAL A 104 -14.03 2.98 -6.90
C VAL A 104 -13.01 2.24 -6.06
N PHE A 105 -12.38 2.94 -5.13
CA PHE A 105 -11.42 2.39 -4.19
C PHE A 105 -12.12 1.98 -2.90
N HIS A 106 -11.71 0.85 -2.34
CA HIS A 106 -12.23 0.27 -1.10
C HIS A 106 -11.07 0.00 -0.15
N LEU A 107 -11.06 0.67 1.00
CA LEU A 107 -10.05 0.49 2.04
C LEU A 107 -10.60 -0.44 3.12
N ASN A 108 -10.10 -1.65 3.20
CA ASN A 108 -10.66 -2.75 3.99
C ASN A 108 -9.75 -3.17 5.15
N LYS A 109 -10.34 -3.51 6.28
CA LYS A 109 -9.60 -3.93 7.49
C LYS A 109 -8.92 -5.29 7.35
N ASN A 110 -9.43 -6.20 6.54
CA ASN A 110 -8.86 -7.53 6.39
C ASN A 110 -7.62 -7.48 5.50
N THR A 111 -6.43 -7.66 6.09
CA THR A 111 -5.14 -7.57 5.41
C THR A 111 -4.56 -8.91 4.97
N GLU A 112 -5.25 -10.02 5.21
CA GLU A 112 -4.71 -11.37 5.00
C GLU A 112 -5.37 -12.10 3.81
N LEU A 113 -6.04 -11.37 2.93
CA LEU A 113 -6.74 -11.95 1.80
C LEU A 113 -5.79 -12.32 0.65
N TRP A 114 -6.11 -13.44 0.00
CA TRP A 114 -5.48 -13.83 -1.26
C TRP A 114 -6.47 -13.59 -2.40
N GLY A 115 -6.18 -12.62 -3.26
CA GLY A 115 -7.14 -12.22 -4.29
C GLY A 115 -8.24 -11.34 -3.73
N THR A 116 -9.46 -11.66 -4.09
CA THR A 116 -10.70 -11.00 -3.60
C THR A 116 -11.58 -11.97 -2.80
N ASP A 117 -11.13 -13.21 -2.64
CA ASP A 117 -11.88 -14.21 -1.89
C ASP A 117 -11.93 -13.83 -0.41
N GLY A 118 -13.11 -13.88 0.18
CA GLY A 118 -13.34 -13.47 1.56
C GLY A 118 -13.43 -11.94 1.76
N TYR A 119 -13.47 -11.13 0.70
CA TYR A 119 -13.75 -9.71 0.84
C TYR A 119 -15.17 -9.49 1.35
N GLU A 120 -15.30 -8.65 2.36
CA GLU A 120 -16.56 -8.22 2.95
C GLU A 120 -16.63 -6.70 2.96
N ALA A 121 -17.59 -6.10 2.25
CA ALA A 121 -17.77 -4.65 2.20
C ALA A 121 -18.12 -4.04 3.57
N SER A 122 -18.61 -4.82 4.52
CA SER A 122 -18.86 -4.39 5.90
C SER A 122 -17.58 -4.07 6.67
N GLN A 123 -16.42 -4.52 6.20
CA GLN A 123 -15.12 -4.24 6.76
C GLN A 123 -14.40 -3.04 6.08
N ASP A 124 -15.04 -2.39 5.11
CA ASP A 124 -14.51 -1.15 4.51
C ASP A 124 -14.56 0.00 5.52
N VAL A 125 -13.44 0.66 5.72
CA VAL A 125 -13.32 1.85 6.58
C VAL A 125 -13.49 3.13 5.78
N ALA A 126 -13.21 3.08 4.48
CA ALA A 126 -13.40 4.19 3.55
C ALA A 126 -13.65 3.65 2.14
N VAL A 127 -14.51 4.34 1.41
CA VAL A 127 -14.77 4.09 -0.01
C VAL A 127 -14.79 5.45 -0.70
N TRP A 128 -14.05 5.58 -1.81
CA TRP A 128 -14.04 6.80 -2.60
C TRP A 128 -13.95 6.52 -4.08
N LYS A 129 -14.36 7.50 -4.87
CA LYS A 129 -14.30 7.44 -6.33
C LYS A 129 -13.21 8.39 -6.83
N ALA A 130 -12.39 7.93 -7.76
CA ALA A 130 -11.38 8.74 -8.42
C ALA A 130 -11.52 8.66 -9.93
N ALA A 131 -11.19 9.73 -10.64
CA ALA A 131 -11.14 9.72 -12.09
C ALA A 131 -10.08 8.72 -12.58
N ALA A 132 -10.38 8.03 -13.68
CA ALA A 132 -9.45 7.16 -14.36
C ALA A 132 -9.31 7.66 -15.81
N ASP A 133 -8.12 8.19 -16.11
CA ASP A 133 -7.82 8.85 -17.37
C ASP A 133 -6.83 8.04 -18.22
N GLY A 134 -6.75 8.39 -19.50
CA GLY A 134 -5.69 7.88 -20.36
C GLY A 134 -4.32 8.40 -19.93
N SER A 135 -3.28 7.56 -20.05
CA SER A 135 -1.89 7.91 -19.75
C SER A 135 -0.93 7.29 -20.77
N ASP A 136 0.33 7.70 -20.69
CA ASP A 136 1.40 6.99 -21.39
C ASP A 136 1.45 5.52 -20.94
N TYR A 137 1.88 4.67 -21.88
CA TYR A 137 1.94 3.23 -21.65
C TYR A 137 2.90 2.87 -20.51
N THR A 138 2.38 2.13 -19.56
CA THR A 138 3.13 1.63 -18.41
C THR A 138 3.04 0.10 -18.37
N GLU A 139 4.13 -0.58 -18.71
CA GLU A 139 4.16 -2.06 -18.82
C GLU A 139 3.83 -2.77 -17.51
N THR A 140 4.39 -2.31 -16.41
CA THR A 140 4.23 -2.94 -15.09
C THR A 140 3.39 -2.07 -14.17
N LEU A 141 2.39 -2.64 -13.50
CA LEU A 141 1.58 -1.93 -12.52
C LEU A 141 2.48 -1.12 -11.57
N THR A 142 2.25 0.18 -11.50
CA THR A 142 3.04 1.12 -10.70
C THR A 142 2.13 1.96 -9.83
N ILE A 143 2.45 2.00 -8.54
CA ILE A 143 1.90 2.95 -7.57
C ILE A 143 3.02 3.93 -7.24
N SER A 144 2.75 5.22 -7.29
CA SER A 144 3.71 6.30 -6.99
C SER A 144 3.05 7.41 -6.17
N PHE A 145 3.90 8.21 -5.54
CA PHE A 145 3.50 9.47 -4.93
C PHE A 145 4.00 10.61 -5.80
N ASP A 146 3.09 11.48 -6.19
CA ASP A 146 3.38 12.69 -6.94
C ASP A 146 2.85 13.91 -6.18
N GLU A 147 3.29 15.10 -6.58
CA GLU A 147 2.84 16.37 -6.00
C GLU A 147 2.89 16.37 -4.46
N VAL A 148 3.97 15.83 -3.90
CA VAL A 148 4.17 15.85 -2.44
C VAL A 148 4.43 17.28 -1.99
N LYS A 149 3.52 17.84 -1.21
CA LYS A 149 3.62 19.21 -0.72
C LYS A 149 3.01 19.33 0.66
N ASP A 150 3.78 19.86 1.59
CA ASP A 150 3.38 20.10 2.98
C ASP A 150 2.83 18.82 3.64
N ASP A 151 1.55 18.77 3.90
CA ASP A 151 0.81 17.66 4.52
C ASP A 151 0.00 16.81 3.53
N LYS A 152 0.23 16.99 2.21
CA LYS A 152 -0.52 16.32 1.14
C LYS A 152 0.38 15.62 0.14
N ALA A 153 -0.14 14.55 -0.43
CA ALA A 153 0.45 13.90 -1.58
C ALA A 153 -0.65 13.37 -2.53
N ARG A 154 -0.37 13.38 -3.82
CA ARG A 154 -1.17 12.65 -4.81
C ARG A 154 -0.62 11.25 -4.95
N VAL A 155 -1.46 10.26 -4.77
CA VAL A 155 -1.17 8.86 -5.10
C VAL A 155 -1.62 8.60 -6.53
N GLU A 156 -0.74 8.06 -7.35
CA GLU A 156 -1.06 7.63 -8.71
C GLU A 156 -0.92 6.11 -8.85
N VAL A 157 -1.87 5.51 -9.53
CA VAL A 157 -1.84 4.11 -9.97
C VAL A 157 -1.83 4.10 -11.49
N ARG A 158 -0.79 3.53 -12.09
CA ARG A 158 -0.63 3.46 -13.56
C ARG A 158 -0.42 2.03 -14.02
N TRP A 159 -1.15 1.63 -15.04
CA TRP A 159 -0.93 0.36 -15.73
C TRP A 159 -1.52 0.41 -17.14
N GLU A 160 -0.78 -0.18 -18.12
CA GLU A 160 -1.08 -0.10 -19.53
C GLU A 160 -1.22 1.38 -19.96
N LYS A 161 -2.37 1.82 -20.40
CA LYS A 161 -2.67 3.20 -20.82
C LYS A 161 -3.65 3.92 -19.88
N THR A 162 -3.77 3.45 -18.65
CA THR A 162 -4.72 3.99 -17.68
C THR A 162 -4.00 4.48 -16.43
N ARG A 163 -4.42 5.63 -15.96
CA ARG A 163 -4.00 6.26 -14.70
C ARG A 163 -5.22 6.59 -13.87
N ALA A 164 -5.20 6.22 -12.59
CA ALA A 164 -6.13 6.72 -11.58
C ALA A 164 -5.36 7.39 -10.46
N SER A 165 -5.88 8.46 -9.87
CA SER A 165 -5.20 9.17 -8.80
C SER A 165 -6.16 9.67 -7.74
N PHE A 166 -5.67 9.76 -6.49
CA PHE A 166 -6.39 10.33 -5.36
C PHE A 166 -5.42 11.08 -4.44
N VAL A 167 -5.96 11.95 -3.58
CA VAL A 167 -5.17 12.75 -2.64
C VAL A 167 -5.24 12.14 -1.25
N ILE A 168 -4.06 12.07 -0.60
CA ILE A 168 -3.92 11.77 0.82
C ILE A 168 -3.39 13.00 1.55
N GLU A 169 -3.99 13.31 2.70
CA GLU A 169 -3.60 14.40 3.59
C GLU A 169 -3.27 13.82 4.96
N ALA A 170 -2.18 14.27 5.57
CA ALA A 170 -1.75 13.85 6.90
C ALA A 170 -1.41 15.10 7.74
N ASP A 171 -2.40 15.62 8.45
CA ASP A 171 -2.21 16.80 9.30
C ASP A 171 -1.08 16.55 10.32
N ALA A 172 -0.04 17.35 10.20
CA ALA A 172 1.14 17.27 11.05
C ALA A 172 1.06 18.16 12.29
N THR A 173 0.02 18.98 12.44
CA THR A 173 -0.04 20.07 13.42
C THR A 173 0.15 19.56 14.85
N GLU A 174 -0.64 18.60 15.30
CA GLU A 174 -0.56 18.07 16.67
C GLU A 174 0.79 17.39 16.92
N LYS A 175 1.28 16.58 15.99
CA LYS A 175 2.56 15.86 16.09
C LYS A 175 3.75 16.84 16.08
N ALA A 176 3.69 17.87 15.25
CA ALA A 176 4.70 18.93 15.20
C ALA A 176 4.73 19.74 16.52
N MET A 177 3.57 20.09 17.04
CA MET A 177 3.45 20.81 18.33
C MET A 177 3.98 19.96 19.49
N ALA A 178 3.68 18.66 19.53
CA ALA A 178 4.22 17.76 20.53
C ALA A 178 5.74 17.65 20.46
N ASN A 179 6.29 17.50 19.24
CA ASN A 179 7.74 17.45 19.00
C ASN A 179 8.44 18.76 19.39
N ILE A 180 7.84 19.91 19.10
CA ILE A 180 8.34 21.23 19.53
C ILE A 180 8.37 21.31 21.06
N LYS A 181 7.28 20.96 21.73
CA LYS A 181 7.20 20.97 23.20
C LYS A 181 8.25 20.07 23.83
N GLU A 182 8.43 18.87 23.30
CA GLU A 182 9.46 17.92 23.77
C GLU A 182 10.88 18.49 23.57
N ALA A 183 11.16 19.04 22.38
CA ALA A 183 12.46 19.63 22.06
C ALA A 183 12.80 20.80 22.99
N MET A 184 11.83 21.64 23.31
CA MET A 184 11.99 22.82 24.18
C MET A 184 12.08 22.47 25.67
N ALA A 185 11.62 21.28 26.08
CA ALA A 185 11.72 20.83 27.48
C ALA A 185 13.09 20.24 27.84
N LYS A 186 13.99 20.04 26.87
CA LYS A 186 15.34 19.48 27.11
C LYS A 186 16.23 20.53 27.81
N PRO A 187 17.10 20.14 28.79
CA PRO A 187 17.95 21.07 29.53
C PRO A 187 18.91 21.88 28.66
N GLU A 188 19.33 21.33 27.53
CA GLU A 188 20.21 21.97 26.56
C GLU A 188 19.52 22.10 25.20
N VAL A 189 18.80 23.19 25.00
CA VAL A 189 18.18 23.50 23.70
C VAL A 189 19.18 24.26 22.82
N LYS A 190 19.58 23.66 21.71
CA LYS A 190 20.50 24.29 20.74
C LYS A 190 19.81 25.45 20.03
N ALA A 191 20.52 26.54 19.75
CA ALA A 191 19.98 27.71 19.03
C ALA A 191 19.28 27.36 17.69
N GLY A 192 19.78 26.35 16.95
CA GLY A 192 19.14 25.86 15.73
C GLY A 192 17.76 25.22 15.96
N SER A 193 17.45 24.75 17.17
CA SER A 193 16.12 24.23 17.49
C SER A 193 15.09 25.35 17.62
N TYR A 194 15.46 26.47 18.27
CA TYR A 194 14.61 27.66 18.34
C TYR A 194 14.26 28.20 16.94
N ASN A 195 15.25 28.28 16.06
CA ASN A 195 15.03 28.78 14.69
C ASN A 195 14.08 27.86 13.89
N ARG A 196 14.23 26.53 13.98
CA ARG A 196 13.32 25.58 13.32
C ARG A 196 11.90 25.65 13.86
N CYS A 197 11.75 25.75 15.19
CA CYS A 197 10.44 25.93 15.80
C CYS A 197 9.77 27.22 15.35
N ALA A 198 10.52 28.34 15.31
CA ALA A 198 10.00 29.62 14.86
C ALA A 198 9.59 29.63 13.37
N GLN A 199 10.27 28.87 12.52
CA GLN A 199 9.92 28.72 11.10
C GLN A 199 8.60 27.95 10.89
N TYR A 200 8.26 27.04 11.78
CA TYR A 200 6.99 26.28 11.69
C TYR A 200 5.76 27.17 11.94
N TYR A 201 5.90 28.29 12.66
CA TYR A 201 4.81 29.24 12.97
C TYR A 201 4.65 30.36 11.91
N ARG A 202 5.43 30.37 10.85
CA ARG A 202 5.34 31.35 9.75
C ARG A 202 4.57 30.79 8.56
#